data_d01294e24efca146a28d31a80e545693
#
_entry.id   d01294e24efca146a28d31a80e545693
#
_cell.length_a   1.000
_cell.length_b   1.000
_cell.length_c   1.000
_cell.angle_alpha   90.00
_cell.angle_beta   90.00
_cell.angle_gamma   90.00
#
_symmetry.space_group_name_H-M   'P 1'
#
loop_
_entity.id
_entity.type
_entity.pdbx_description
1 polymer ?
#
loop_
_entity_poly.entity_id
_entity_poly.type
_entity_poly.pdbx_seq_one_letter_code
_entity_poly.pdbx_strand_id
1 'polypeptide(L)'
;MFDEVQATSTEHAERAVIGAALDDRSAIRWAAERVTADDFSNATLGAVWTVLYARWKGGDPTDPISMDGALRGVVPGYQPGGVFDLMNAATIGGKAGHWAEIIAEGAKRRRAIEAGSRLVNNASQGDLADALATVKRDLEDIGKAATTRLNATMLADVLDHEDNEDWIIPGILERQERVIFTGGEGAGKTTLVRQMAILSAAGINPFTFDDMPPVRVLVIAAENSEKQWRKNTRDVVAKASQRLGADVGQIFPLVCTVDLGISLDITKERDLSAIHDLIDQHQPDMVFIGPLYKITSRAIQTDDEATPVLRALDSIRARGITLVMEAHAGVPGQDGRNLRPRGSAALLGWPEFGIGLAVDQNYLPFQADPDNFRNRKVDLTRWRGDRDQGRAWPKSIYPNSFWRWGPEPYEHTMHYPNPRPQEAA
;
A
#
# COMPACT_ATOMS: atom_id res chain seq x y z
N MET A 1 40.08 -0.49 19.09
CA MET A 1 40.18 -1.61 20.07
C MET A 1 38.82 -2.30 20.29
N PHE A 2 37.71 -1.63 20.63
CA PHE A 2 36.41 -2.29 20.72
C PHE A 2 35.86 -2.75 19.33
N ASP A 3 36.05 -1.95 18.28
CA ASP A 3 35.59 -2.30 16.92
C ASP A 3 36.38 -3.46 16.29
N GLU A 4 37.69 -3.55 16.54
CA GLU A 4 38.52 -4.63 16.02
C GLU A 4 38.22 -6.01 16.63
N VAL A 5 37.93 -6.03 17.95
CA VAL A 5 37.56 -7.28 18.65
C VAL A 5 36.18 -7.76 18.19
N GLN A 6 35.25 -6.86 17.90
CA GLN A 6 33.91 -7.21 17.41
C GLN A 6 33.93 -7.65 15.93
N ALA A 7 34.71 -7.01 15.07
CA ALA A 7 34.90 -7.42 13.68
C ALA A 7 35.47 -8.84 13.59
N THR A 8 36.46 -9.17 14.41
CA THR A 8 37.04 -10.48 14.50
C THR A 8 36.04 -11.52 14.99
N SER A 9 35.16 -11.17 15.94
CA SER A 9 34.10 -12.05 16.45
C SER A 9 33.04 -12.35 15.37
N THR A 10 32.65 -11.36 14.57
CA THR A 10 31.65 -11.52 13.50
C THR A 10 32.21 -12.40 12.38
N GLU A 11 33.44 -12.18 11.93
CA GLU A 11 34.05 -12.99 10.89
C GLU A 11 34.22 -14.47 11.33
N HIS A 12 34.56 -14.68 12.61
CA HIS A 12 34.59 -16.03 13.17
C HIS A 12 33.22 -16.71 13.14
N ALA A 13 32.17 -15.97 13.50
CA ALA A 13 30.81 -16.46 13.47
C ALA A 13 30.33 -16.78 12.04
N GLU A 14 30.71 -15.97 11.04
CA GLU A 14 30.44 -16.22 9.63
C GLU A 14 31.07 -17.52 9.13
N ARG A 15 32.30 -17.76 9.47
CA ARG A 15 33.00 -19.02 9.14
C ARG A 15 32.40 -20.22 9.85
N ALA A 16 32.07 -20.07 11.13
CA ALA A 16 31.51 -21.12 11.96
C ALA A 16 30.09 -21.54 11.51
N VAL A 17 29.23 -20.58 11.10
CA VAL A 17 27.89 -20.89 10.62
C VAL A 17 27.91 -21.68 9.33
N ILE A 18 28.81 -21.32 8.39
CA ILE A 18 28.95 -22.05 7.13
C ILE A 18 29.55 -23.44 7.41
N GLY A 19 30.55 -23.52 8.25
CA GLY A 19 31.17 -24.80 8.64
C GLY A 19 30.18 -25.77 9.27
N ALA A 20 29.35 -25.29 10.20
CA ALA A 20 28.26 -26.08 10.80
C ALA A 20 27.23 -26.53 9.75
N ALA A 21 26.91 -25.67 8.79
CA ALA A 21 25.98 -25.95 7.71
C ALA A 21 26.52 -26.98 6.69
N LEU A 22 27.83 -27.08 6.54
CA LEU A 22 28.51 -28.12 5.73
C LEU A 22 28.51 -29.48 6.41
N ASP A 23 28.57 -29.50 7.75
CA ASP A 23 28.57 -30.71 8.56
C ASP A 23 27.13 -31.25 8.79
N ASP A 24 26.18 -30.36 9.05
CA ASP A 24 24.79 -30.72 9.35
C ASP A 24 23.79 -29.89 8.51
N ARG A 25 23.05 -30.57 7.62
CA ARG A 25 21.99 -29.95 6.82
C ARG A 25 20.92 -29.24 7.64
N SER A 26 20.67 -29.69 8.88
CA SER A 26 19.69 -29.03 9.75
C SER A 26 20.16 -27.63 10.19
N ALA A 27 21.46 -27.42 10.28
CA ALA A 27 22.08 -26.15 10.62
C ALA A 27 21.77 -25.06 9.56
N ILE A 28 21.64 -25.46 8.28
CA ILE A 28 21.29 -24.54 7.20
C ILE A 28 19.91 -23.92 7.48
N ARG A 29 18.93 -24.74 7.86
CA ARG A 29 17.58 -24.27 8.18
C ARG A 29 17.59 -23.26 9.33
N TRP A 30 18.26 -23.62 10.43
CA TRP A 30 18.32 -22.75 11.63
C TRP A 30 19.04 -21.43 11.38
N ALA A 31 20.11 -21.45 10.55
CA ALA A 31 20.82 -20.24 10.19
C ALA A 31 20.01 -19.39 9.19
N ALA A 32 19.41 -20.00 8.17
CA ALA A 32 18.60 -19.30 7.17
C ALA A 32 17.34 -18.62 7.73
N GLU A 33 16.87 -19.02 8.90
CA GLU A 33 15.81 -18.32 9.62
C GLU A 33 16.27 -16.97 10.19
N ARG A 34 17.58 -16.72 10.29
CA ARG A 34 18.17 -15.58 11.00
C ARG A 34 19.05 -14.70 10.13
N VAL A 35 19.69 -15.26 9.11
CA VAL A 35 20.64 -14.56 8.27
C VAL A 35 20.40 -14.80 6.78
N THR A 36 20.70 -13.79 5.99
CA THR A 36 20.78 -13.82 4.53
C THR A 36 22.25 -13.62 4.10
N ALA A 37 22.53 -13.77 2.81
CA ALA A 37 23.87 -13.52 2.28
C ALA A 37 24.37 -12.08 2.53
N ASP A 38 23.45 -11.12 2.52
CA ASP A 38 23.74 -9.69 2.74
C ASP A 38 24.06 -9.35 4.20
N ASP A 39 23.83 -10.30 5.12
CA ASP A 39 24.18 -10.14 6.52
C ASP A 39 25.66 -10.49 6.80
N PHE A 40 26.34 -11.11 5.87
CA PHE A 40 27.76 -11.41 5.99
C PHE A 40 28.62 -10.16 5.74
N SER A 41 29.62 -9.92 6.60
CA SER A 41 30.57 -8.83 6.41
C SER A 41 31.60 -9.15 5.34
N ASN A 42 31.91 -10.44 5.19
CA ASN A 42 32.79 -10.94 4.17
C ASN A 42 32.01 -11.35 2.92
N ALA A 43 32.20 -10.62 1.81
CA ALA A 43 31.48 -10.84 0.57
C ALA A 43 31.67 -12.26 -0.01
N THR A 44 32.85 -12.85 0.16
CA THR A 44 33.13 -14.23 -0.30
C THR A 44 32.31 -15.23 0.54
N LEU A 45 32.23 -15.05 1.86
CA LEU A 45 31.42 -15.91 2.74
C LEU A 45 29.94 -15.77 2.46
N GLY A 46 29.45 -14.55 2.18
CA GLY A 46 28.08 -14.31 1.75
C GLY A 46 27.75 -15.01 0.43
N ALA A 47 28.66 -14.98 -0.54
CA ALA A 47 28.51 -15.71 -1.80
C ALA A 47 28.54 -17.24 -1.60
N VAL A 48 29.40 -17.75 -0.71
CA VAL A 48 29.38 -19.17 -0.31
C VAL A 48 28.05 -19.56 0.30
N TRP A 49 27.51 -18.73 1.21
CA TRP A 49 26.20 -18.95 1.81
C TRP A 49 25.08 -18.99 0.77
N THR A 50 25.12 -18.11 -0.22
CA THR A 50 24.15 -18.09 -1.32
C THR A 50 24.11 -19.41 -2.07
N VAL A 51 25.28 -19.94 -2.46
CA VAL A 51 25.36 -21.21 -3.18
C VAL A 51 24.93 -22.38 -2.30
N LEU A 52 25.37 -22.42 -1.04
CA LEU A 52 25.02 -23.46 -0.08
C LEU A 52 23.49 -23.50 0.15
N TYR A 53 22.86 -22.34 0.38
CA TYR A 53 21.43 -22.24 0.60
C TYR A 53 20.61 -22.62 -0.64
N ALA A 54 21.04 -22.18 -1.83
CA ALA A 54 20.38 -22.52 -3.09
C ALA A 54 20.40 -24.04 -3.34
N ARG A 55 21.54 -24.70 -3.14
CA ARG A 55 21.67 -26.16 -3.27
C ARG A 55 20.83 -26.89 -2.25
N TRP A 56 20.85 -26.45 -0.99
CA TRP A 56 20.02 -27.03 0.06
C TRP A 56 18.54 -26.95 -0.29
N LYS A 57 18.08 -25.79 -0.79
CA LYS A 57 16.69 -25.58 -1.21
C LYS A 57 16.30 -26.41 -2.43
N GLY A 58 17.25 -26.63 -3.37
CA GLY A 58 17.05 -27.48 -4.54
C GLY A 58 17.12 -28.98 -4.24
N GLY A 59 17.47 -29.38 -3.01
CA GLY A 59 17.64 -30.79 -2.65
C GLY A 59 19.00 -31.38 -3.03
N ASP A 60 19.89 -30.57 -3.57
CA ASP A 60 21.25 -30.99 -3.99
C ASP A 60 22.15 -31.34 -2.80
N PRO A 61 23.21 -32.14 -3.00
CA PRO A 61 24.19 -32.42 -1.98
C PRO A 61 24.89 -31.13 -1.49
N THR A 62 25.01 -31.00 -0.17
CA THR A 62 25.67 -29.87 0.51
C THR A 62 26.87 -30.33 1.36
N ASP A 63 27.30 -31.55 1.15
CA ASP A 63 28.54 -32.08 1.77
C ASP A 63 29.75 -31.29 1.28
N PRO A 64 30.87 -31.30 2.05
CA PRO A 64 32.03 -30.46 1.75
C PRO A 64 32.64 -30.73 0.38
N ILE A 65 32.67 -31.98 -0.08
CA ILE A 65 33.28 -32.35 -1.38
C ILE A 65 32.40 -31.78 -2.52
N SER A 66 31.11 -32.00 -2.44
CA SER A 66 30.15 -31.49 -3.42
C SER A 66 30.12 -29.95 -3.45
N MET A 67 30.24 -29.32 -2.28
CA MET A 67 30.29 -27.85 -2.17
C MET A 67 31.60 -27.27 -2.70
N ASP A 68 32.77 -27.89 -2.43
CA ASP A 68 34.04 -27.41 -2.96
C ASP A 68 34.02 -27.37 -4.50
N GLY A 69 33.46 -28.41 -5.12
CA GLY A 69 33.25 -28.42 -6.58
C GLY A 69 32.30 -27.34 -7.08
N ALA A 70 31.20 -27.11 -6.38
CA ALA A 70 30.18 -26.12 -6.76
C ALA A 70 30.65 -24.67 -6.59
N LEU A 71 31.55 -24.39 -5.67
CA LEU A 71 32.07 -23.05 -5.39
C LEU A 71 33.16 -22.60 -6.33
N ARG A 72 33.93 -23.57 -6.91
CA ARG A 72 35.00 -23.26 -7.82
C ARG A 72 34.53 -22.55 -9.08
N GLY A 73 35.10 -21.38 -9.35
CA GLY A 73 34.75 -20.57 -10.54
C GLY A 73 33.41 -19.89 -10.48
N VAL A 74 32.60 -20.13 -9.44
CA VAL A 74 31.28 -19.49 -9.21
C VAL A 74 31.40 -18.37 -8.19
N VAL A 75 32.14 -18.61 -7.09
CA VAL A 75 32.28 -17.62 -6.01
C VAL A 75 33.60 -16.86 -6.18
N PRO A 76 33.56 -15.54 -6.39
CA PRO A 76 34.78 -14.72 -6.49
C PRO A 76 35.61 -14.80 -5.20
N GLY A 77 36.91 -15.02 -5.36
CA GLY A 77 37.86 -15.12 -4.24
C GLY A 77 37.85 -16.45 -3.48
N TYR A 78 36.97 -17.40 -3.84
CA TYR A 78 36.99 -18.73 -3.24
C TYR A 78 38.23 -19.51 -3.64
N GLN A 79 38.92 -20.09 -2.65
CA GLN A 79 40.07 -20.94 -2.87
C GLN A 79 39.68 -22.43 -2.82
N PRO A 80 40.17 -23.28 -3.73
CA PRO A 80 39.91 -24.70 -3.67
C PRO A 80 40.31 -25.29 -2.31
N GLY A 81 39.42 -26.09 -1.74
CA GLY A 81 39.61 -26.67 -0.40
C GLY A 81 39.19 -25.76 0.76
N GLY A 82 38.79 -24.53 0.50
CA GLY A 82 38.39 -23.57 1.53
C GLY A 82 37.20 -24.03 2.42
N VAL A 83 36.37 -24.94 1.93
CA VAL A 83 35.27 -25.54 2.73
C VAL A 83 35.80 -26.32 3.95
N PHE A 84 36.96 -26.93 3.84
CA PHE A 84 37.56 -27.68 4.97
C PHE A 84 38.06 -26.73 6.07
N ASP A 85 38.55 -25.55 5.70
CA ASP A 85 38.92 -24.51 6.67
C ASP A 85 37.67 -23.93 7.37
N LEU A 86 36.55 -23.85 6.66
CA LEU A 86 35.29 -23.44 7.24
C LEU A 86 34.71 -24.47 8.23
N MET A 87 34.82 -25.77 7.89
CA MET A 87 34.44 -26.84 8.81
C MET A 87 35.26 -26.81 10.10
N ASN A 88 36.58 -26.59 9.98
CA ASN A 88 37.46 -26.48 11.15
C ASN A 88 37.09 -25.30 12.06
N ALA A 89 36.51 -24.23 11.53
CA ALA A 89 36.03 -23.11 12.30
C ALA A 89 34.77 -23.45 13.13
N ALA A 90 33.97 -24.44 12.71
CA ALA A 90 32.74 -24.86 13.41
C ALA A 90 33.02 -25.76 14.63
N THR A 91 34.21 -26.36 14.75
CA THR A 91 34.57 -27.31 15.82
C THR A 91 34.71 -26.68 17.22
N ILE A 92 34.60 -25.36 17.32
CA ILE A 92 34.61 -24.62 18.58
C ILE A 92 33.18 -24.44 19.09
N GLY A 93 32.50 -25.52 19.43
CA GLY A 93 31.45 -25.62 20.43
C GLY A 93 30.16 -24.75 20.30
N GLY A 94 29.84 -24.20 19.11
CA GLY A 94 28.69 -23.34 18.95
C GLY A 94 27.54 -23.97 18.16
N LYS A 95 26.30 -23.78 18.61
CA LYS A 95 25.12 -24.10 17.83
C LYS A 95 24.97 -23.08 16.70
N ALA A 96 24.69 -23.55 15.46
CA ALA A 96 24.55 -22.70 14.27
C ALA A 96 23.62 -21.49 14.46
N GLY A 97 22.54 -21.65 15.25
CA GLY A 97 21.64 -20.56 15.59
C GLY A 97 22.30 -19.44 16.38
N HIS A 98 23.21 -19.73 17.31
CA HIS A 98 23.94 -18.71 18.05
C HIS A 98 24.89 -17.90 17.17
N TRP A 99 25.63 -18.57 16.27
CA TRP A 99 26.49 -17.87 15.31
C TRP A 99 25.69 -16.99 14.33
N ALA A 100 24.54 -17.48 13.89
CA ALA A 100 23.64 -16.70 13.05
C ALA A 100 23.11 -15.44 13.76
N GLU A 101 22.82 -15.50 15.07
CA GLU A 101 22.44 -14.32 15.86
C GLU A 101 23.57 -13.28 15.95
N ILE A 102 24.81 -13.69 16.11
CA ILE A 102 25.98 -12.79 16.11
C ILE A 102 26.12 -12.08 14.75
N ILE A 103 25.96 -12.83 13.64
CA ILE A 103 26.01 -12.27 12.28
C ILE A 103 24.88 -11.27 12.07
N ALA A 104 23.65 -11.63 12.42
CA ALA A 104 22.49 -10.77 12.28
C ALA A 104 22.63 -9.45 13.07
N GLU A 105 23.13 -9.52 14.31
CA GLU A 105 23.38 -8.35 15.13
C GLU A 105 24.50 -7.48 14.56
N GLY A 106 25.58 -8.09 14.06
CA GLY A 106 26.66 -7.40 13.35
C GLY A 106 26.16 -6.68 12.09
N ALA A 107 25.28 -7.32 11.32
CA ALA A 107 24.64 -6.73 10.14
C ALA A 107 23.76 -5.52 10.47
N LYS A 108 22.95 -5.62 11.53
CA LYS A 108 22.14 -4.49 12.02
C LYS A 108 23.01 -3.28 12.38
N ARG A 109 24.12 -3.50 13.06
CA ARG A 109 25.07 -2.43 13.42
C ARG A 109 25.69 -1.77 12.18
N ARG A 110 26.12 -2.56 11.19
CA ARG A 110 26.65 -2.02 9.92
C ARG A 110 25.60 -1.15 9.21
N ARG A 111 24.39 -1.65 9.07
CA ARG A 111 23.27 -0.89 8.44
C ARG A 111 22.97 0.39 9.19
N ALA A 112 22.99 0.37 10.52
CA ALA A 112 22.78 1.58 11.33
C ALA A 112 23.89 2.62 11.13
N ILE A 113 25.16 2.20 11.05
CA ILE A 113 26.31 3.06 10.77
C ILE A 113 26.20 3.66 9.36
N GLU A 114 25.81 2.85 8.37
CA GLU A 114 25.60 3.32 7.00
C GLU A 114 24.45 4.31 6.89
N ALA A 115 23.33 4.05 7.59
CA ALA A 115 22.20 4.97 7.66
C ALA A 115 22.62 6.32 8.28
N GLY A 116 23.39 6.28 9.38
CA GLY A 116 23.95 7.48 9.99
C GLY A 116 24.89 8.24 9.05
N SER A 117 25.75 7.53 8.32
CA SER A 117 26.66 8.13 7.35
C SER A 117 25.89 8.79 6.18
N ARG A 118 24.84 8.14 5.68
CA ARG A 118 23.95 8.72 4.66
C ARG A 118 23.27 9.99 5.19
N LEU A 119 22.79 9.99 6.44
CA LEU A 119 22.20 11.16 7.05
C LEU A 119 23.18 12.35 7.05
N VAL A 120 24.41 12.15 7.51
CA VAL A 120 25.43 13.19 7.56
C VAL A 120 25.70 13.76 6.16
N ASN A 121 25.84 12.90 5.15
CA ASN A 121 26.09 13.31 3.78
C ASN A 121 24.89 14.05 3.16
N ASN A 122 23.68 13.53 3.34
CA ASN A 122 22.48 14.12 2.74
C ASN A 122 22.06 15.43 3.44
N ALA A 123 22.24 15.52 4.75
CA ALA A 123 21.95 16.74 5.51
C ALA A 123 22.86 17.92 5.10
N SER A 124 24.05 17.64 4.57
CA SER A 124 24.97 18.69 4.11
C SER A 124 24.74 19.13 2.66
N GLN A 125 24.01 18.36 1.85
CA GLN A 125 23.88 18.59 0.40
C GLN A 125 22.44 18.62 -0.14
N GLY A 126 21.43 18.31 0.68
CA GLY A 126 20.05 18.12 0.24
C GLY A 126 18.98 18.67 1.16
N ASP A 127 17.73 18.20 0.97
CA ASP A 127 16.61 18.51 1.84
C ASP A 127 16.76 17.73 3.18
N LEU A 128 16.98 18.44 4.26
CA LEU A 128 17.16 17.87 5.59
C LEU A 128 15.95 17.06 6.05
N ALA A 129 14.73 17.49 5.71
CA ALA A 129 13.52 16.78 6.12
C ALA A 129 13.40 15.43 5.41
N ASP A 130 13.75 15.36 4.12
CA ASP A 130 13.77 14.11 3.35
C ASP A 130 14.89 13.16 3.84
N ALA A 131 16.05 13.72 4.19
CA ALA A 131 17.16 12.96 4.76
C ALA A 131 16.79 12.32 6.11
N LEU A 132 16.11 13.07 7.00
CA LEU A 132 15.63 12.56 8.29
C LEU A 132 14.55 11.49 8.14
N ALA A 133 13.60 11.67 7.21
CA ALA A 133 12.56 10.69 6.94
C ALA A 133 13.16 9.36 6.39
N THR A 134 14.15 9.47 5.50
CA THR A 134 14.86 8.30 4.96
C THR A 134 15.57 7.52 6.06
N VAL A 135 16.27 8.21 6.96
CA VAL A 135 16.97 7.54 8.06
C VAL A 135 16.00 6.92 9.07
N LYS A 136 14.89 7.59 9.38
CA LYS A 136 13.83 7.01 10.24
C LYS A 136 13.38 5.66 9.68
N ARG A 137 13.06 5.59 8.39
CA ARG A 137 12.69 4.33 7.72
C ARG A 137 13.81 3.28 7.77
N ASP A 138 15.05 3.67 7.43
CA ASP A 138 16.20 2.77 7.48
C ASP A 138 16.39 2.14 8.88
N LEU A 139 16.20 2.94 9.94
CA LEU A 139 16.28 2.47 11.32
C LEU A 139 15.11 1.55 11.70
N GLU A 140 13.90 1.85 11.23
CA GLU A 140 12.74 0.96 11.41
C GLU A 140 12.93 -0.38 10.71
N ASP A 141 13.46 -0.39 9.48
CA ASP A 141 13.74 -1.61 8.72
C ASP A 141 14.86 -2.43 9.37
N ILE A 142 15.88 -1.78 9.94
CA ILE A 142 16.92 -2.44 10.75
C ILE A 142 16.28 -3.09 12.00
N GLY A 143 15.35 -2.39 12.64
CA GLY A 143 14.58 -2.93 13.78
C GLY A 143 13.66 -4.09 13.42
N LYS A 144 13.05 -4.01 12.24
CA LYS A 144 12.18 -5.05 11.67
C LYS A 144 12.94 -6.20 11.04
N ALA A 145 14.28 -6.12 10.86
CA ALA A 145 15.10 -7.06 10.09
C ALA A 145 14.74 -8.53 10.35
N ALA A 146 13.48 -8.77 10.12
CA ALA A 146 12.91 -10.03 9.75
C ALA A 146 13.07 -10.12 8.24
N THR A 147 13.86 -11.03 7.78
CA THR A 147 13.79 -11.65 6.47
C THR A 147 12.37 -11.48 5.91
N THR A 148 12.24 -10.97 4.69
CA THR A 148 11.02 -11.16 3.90
C THR A 148 10.81 -12.66 3.80
N ARG A 149 10.08 -13.25 4.76
CA ARG A 149 9.75 -14.67 4.75
C ARG A 149 8.70 -14.86 3.66
N LEU A 150 9.12 -15.42 2.55
CA LEU A 150 8.18 -16.00 1.61
C LEU A 150 7.61 -17.26 2.28
N ASN A 151 6.42 -17.16 2.81
CA ASN A 151 5.71 -18.31 3.37
C ASN A 151 4.98 -19.00 2.21
N ALA A 152 5.45 -20.19 1.83
CA ALA A 152 4.69 -21.06 0.95
C ALA A 152 3.61 -21.77 1.79
N THR A 153 2.36 -21.56 1.46
CA THR A 153 1.22 -22.30 2.03
C THR A 153 0.87 -23.43 1.07
N MET A 154 0.53 -24.61 1.59
CA MET A 154 0.06 -25.71 0.76
C MET A 154 -1.23 -25.31 0.07
N LEU A 155 -1.39 -25.67 -1.22
CA LEU A 155 -2.61 -25.34 -1.97
C LEU A 155 -3.87 -25.90 -1.30
N ALA A 156 -3.79 -27.09 -0.69
CA ALA A 156 -4.91 -27.66 0.06
C ALA A 156 -5.34 -26.73 1.21
N ASP A 157 -4.40 -26.20 1.98
CA ASP A 157 -4.69 -25.28 3.09
C ASP A 157 -5.31 -23.97 2.59
N VAL A 158 -4.91 -23.51 1.39
CA VAL A 158 -5.53 -22.33 0.76
C VAL A 158 -6.97 -22.60 0.36
N LEU A 159 -7.25 -23.79 -0.19
CA LEU A 159 -8.59 -24.18 -0.65
C LEU A 159 -9.54 -24.53 0.49
N ASP A 160 -9.01 -24.92 1.65
CA ASP A 160 -9.80 -25.23 2.85
C ASP A 160 -10.25 -23.96 3.62
N HIS A 161 -9.72 -22.78 3.24
CA HIS A 161 -10.22 -21.53 3.81
C HIS A 161 -11.60 -21.21 3.24
N GLU A 162 -12.53 -20.85 4.12
CA GLU A 162 -13.83 -20.34 3.69
C GLU A 162 -13.65 -19.00 2.96
N ASP A 163 -14.28 -18.83 1.81
CA ASP A 163 -14.36 -17.56 1.08
C ASP A 163 -15.25 -16.57 1.86
N ASN A 164 -14.71 -15.97 2.91
CA ASN A 164 -15.38 -14.92 3.65
C ASN A 164 -15.14 -13.59 2.93
N GLU A 165 -16.22 -13.05 2.36
CA GLU A 165 -16.21 -11.69 1.77
C GLU A 165 -15.92 -10.65 2.86
N ASP A 166 -14.76 -10.00 2.80
CA ASP A 166 -14.36 -8.93 3.74
C ASP A 166 -14.79 -7.55 3.18
N TRP A 167 -16.09 -7.34 3.14
CA TRP A 167 -16.69 -6.12 2.62
C TRP A 167 -16.35 -4.88 3.44
N ILE A 168 -15.76 -3.88 2.80
CA ILE A 168 -15.68 -2.49 3.31
C ILE A 168 -16.92 -1.71 2.91
N ILE A 169 -17.37 -1.85 1.65
CA ILE A 169 -18.67 -1.38 1.19
C ILE A 169 -19.40 -2.60 0.61
N PRO A 170 -20.45 -3.11 1.27
CA PRO A 170 -21.14 -4.34 0.86
C PRO A 170 -21.54 -4.35 -0.61
N GLY A 171 -21.14 -5.40 -1.32
CA GLY A 171 -21.39 -5.60 -2.74
C GLY A 171 -20.56 -4.70 -3.68
N ILE A 172 -19.72 -3.81 -3.17
CA ILE A 172 -18.99 -2.79 -3.96
C ILE A 172 -17.48 -2.97 -3.83
N LEU A 173 -16.94 -2.89 -2.60
CA LEU A 173 -15.50 -2.94 -2.34
C LEU A 173 -15.18 -3.83 -1.14
N GLU A 174 -14.18 -4.67 -1.30
CA GLU A 174 -13.58 -5.45 -0.22
C GLU A 174 -12.33 -4.76 0.34
N ARG A 175 -11.86 -5.25 1.48
CA ARG A 175 -10.62 -4.80 2.09
C ARG A 175 -9.44 -4.98 1.13
N GLN A 176 -8.52 -4.00 1.15
CA GLN A 176 -7.33 -3.96 0.30
C GLN A 176 -7.59 -3.83 -1.21
N GLU A 177 -8.81 -3.63 -1.65
CA GLU A 177 -9.07 -3.30 -3.04
C GLU A 177 -8.74 -1.83 -3.34
N ARG A 178 -8.48 -1.56 -4.61
CA ARG A 178 -8.12 -0.24 -5.13
C ARG A 178 -9.09 0.17 -6.23
N VAL A 179 -9.66 1.35 -6.10
CA VAL A 179 -10.50 1.94 -7.15
C VAL A 179 -9.96 3.29 -7.59
N ILE A 180 -9.94 3.54 -8.89
CA ILE A 180 -9.63 4.83 -9.48
C ILE A 180 -10.85 5.37 -10.21
N PHE A 181 -11.36 6.50 -9.73
CA PHE A 181 -12.38 7.27 -10.43
C PHE A 181 -11.73 8.23 -11.41
N THR A 182 -12.15 8.16 -12.69
CA THR A 182 -11.64 9.04 -13.73
C THR A 182 -12.76 9.84 -14.38
N GLY A 183 -12.43 10.90 -15.07
CA GLY A 183 -13.40 11.73 -15.79
C GLY A 183 -12.85 13.12 -16.08
N GLY A 184 -13.55 13.85 -16.91
CA GLY A 184 -13.23 15.24 -17.23
C GLY A 184 -13.36 16.18 -16.03
N GLU A 185 -12.93 17.41 -16.21
CA GLU A 185 -13.19 18.49 -15.24
C GLU A 185 -14.69 18.71 -15.11
N GLY A 186 -15.16 18.91 -13.88
CA GLY A 186 -16.59 19.10 -13.61
C GLY A 186 -17.47 17.84 -13.73
N ALA A 187 -16.92 16.67 -14.01
CA ALA A 187 -17.68 15.40 -14.08
C ALA A 187 -18.25 14.92 -12.75
N GLY A 188 -17.89 15.55 -11.63
CA GLY A 188 -18.44 15.23 -10.31
C GLY A 188 -17.63 14.21 -9.51
N LYS A 189 -16.40 13.83 -9.93
CA LYS A 189 -15.53 12.87 -9.22
C LYS A 189 -15.41 13.20 -7.73
N THR A 190 -14.89 14.37 -7.41
CA THR A 190 -14.66 14.79 -6.01
C THR A 190 -15.96 14.87 -5.20
N THR A 191 -17.09 15.16 -5.84
CA THR A 191 -18.40 15.15 -5.18
C THR A 191 -18.82 13.73 -4.83
N LEU A 192 -18.63 12.78 -5.75
CA LEU A 192 -18.92 11.35 -5.52
C LEU A 192 -18.01 10.79 -4.43
N VAL A 193 -16.71 10.98 -4.55
CA VAL A 193 -15.69 10.49 -3.59
C VAL A 193 -15.97 11.05 -2.19
N ARG A 194 -16.33 12.33 -2.08
CA ARG A 194 -16.70 12.95 -0.81
C ARG A 194 -17.96 12.34 -0.21
N GLN A 195 -19.00 12.12 -1.02
CA GLN A 195 -20.22 11.43 -0.58
C GLN A 195 -19.90 10.02 -0.12
N MET A 196 -19.12 9.27 -0.87
CA MET A 196 -18.70 7.92 -0.49
C MET A 196 -17.98 7.92 0.86
N ALA A 197 -17.00 8.81 1.05
CA ALA A 197 -16.23 8.91 2.29
C ALA A 197 -17.14 9.16 3.50
N ILE A 198 -18.05 10.12 3.40
CA ILE A 198 -18.92 10.51 4.52
C ILE A 198 -19.96 9.43 4.81
N LEU A 199 -20.62 8.89 3.78
CA LEU A 199 -21.66 7.89 3.99
C LEU A 199 -21.06 6.58 4.51
N SER A 200 -19.92 6.14 4.01
CA SER A 200 -19.23 4.94 4.54
C SER A 200 -18.83 5.14 6.01
N ALA A 201 -18.31 6.31 6.37
CA ALA A 201 -18.00 6.63 7.76
C ALA A 201 -19.25 6.67 8.66
N ALA A 202 -20.38 7.09 8.11
CA ALA A 202 -21.65 7.11 8.78
C ALA A 202 -22.35 5.74 8.86
N GLY A 203 -21.80 4.69 8.28
CA GLY A 203 -22.44 3.39 8.21
C GLY A 203 -23.61 3.32 7.25
N ILE A 204 -23.54 4.09 6.17
CA ILE A 204 -24.54 4.15 5.10
C ILE A 204 -23.86 3.76 3.79
N ASN A 205 -24.38 2.75 3.09
CA ASN A 205 -23.88 2.39 1.78
C ASN A 205 -23.99 3.58 0.81
N PRO A 206 -22.91 4.05 0.20
CA PRO A 206 -22.92 5.29 -0.60
C PRO A 206 -23.73 5.22 -1.90
N PHE A 207 -24.16 4.03 -2.31
CA PHE A 207 -24.89 3.81 -3.56
C PHE A 207 -26.31 3.28 -3.35
N THR A 208 -26.51 2.29 -2.48
CA THR A 208 -27.85 1.74 -2.19
C THR A 208 -28.54 2.50 -1.06
N PHE A 209 -27.78 3.22 -0.25
CA PHE A 209 -28.21 3.95 0.95
C PHE A 209 -28.74 3.05 2.08
N ASP A 210 -28.50 1.75 1.99
CA ASP A 210 -28.79 0.82 3.07
C ASP A 210 -27.82 1.02 4.25
N ASP A 211 -28.23 0.55 5.40
CA ASP A 211 -27.37 0.53 6.57
C ASP A 211 -26.26 -0.49 6.39
N MET A 212 -25.05 -0.12 6.81
CA MET A 212 -23.87 -0.99 6.81
C MET A 212 -23.01 -0.72 8.04
N PRO A 213 -22.03 -1.57 8.39
CA PRO A 213 -21.06 -1.24 9.42
C PRO A 213 -20.32 0.05 9.08
N PRO A 214 -20.15 0.96 10.08
CA PRO A 214 -19.37 2.19 9.86
C PRO A 214 -17.90 1.86 9.56
N VAL A 215 -17.33 2.61 8.63
CA VAL A 215 -15.95 2.45 8.16
C VAL A 215 -15.09 3.59 8.67
N ARG A 216 -13.91 3.32 9.21
CA ARG A 216 -12.95 4.37 9.55
C ARG A 216 -12.30 4.89 8.27
N VAL A 217 -12.50 6.16 7.98
CA VAL A 217 -12.11 6.78 6.72
C VAL A 217 -11.09 7.88 6.96
N LEU A 218 -9.99 7.85 6.23
CA LEU A 218 -9.03 8.94 6.11
C LEU A 218 -9.14 9.54 4.70
N VAL A 219 -9.30 10.86 4.61
CA VAL A 219 -9.33 11.57 3.32
C VAL A 219 -8.12 12.49 3.20
N ILE A 220 -7.32 12.28 2.16
CA ILE A 220 -6.17 13.11 1.79
C ILE A 220 -6.55 13.88 0.52
N ALA A 221 -7.17 15.06 0.70
CA ALA A 221 -7.70 15.87 -0.39
C ALA A 221 -6.69 16.94 -0.83
N ALA A 222 -5.71 16.56 -1.64
CA ALA A 222 -4.57 17.41 -2.02
C ALA A 222 -4.94 18.62 -2.92
N GLU A 223 -6.15 18.70 -3.46
CA GLU A 223 -6.57 19.78 -4.35
C GLU A 223 -7.45 20.84 -3.62
N ASN A 224 -8.21 20.40 -2.62
CA ASN A 224 -9.22 21.26 -2.01
C ASN A 224 -8.69 21.94 -0.75
N SER A 225 -8.96 23.23 -0.60
CA SER A 225 -8.72 23.93 0.65
C SER A 225 -9.69 23.47 1.74
N GLU A 226 -9.29 23.57 3.01
CA GLU A 226 -10.16 23.27 4.16
C GLU A 226 -11.51 23.98 4.05
N LYS A 227 -11.50 25.26 3.63
CA LYS A 227 -12.71 26.06 3.42
C LYS A 227 -13.62 25.45 2.34
N GLN A 228 -13.05 25.01 1.21
CA GLN A 228 -13.79 24.37 0.13
C GLN A 228 -14.34 23.02 0.55
N TRP A 229 -13.50 22.22 1.22
CA TRP A 229 -13.92 20.93 1.76
C TRP A 229 -15.08 21.12 2.73
N ARG A 230 -14.94 21.94 3.74
CA ARG A 230 -15.98 22.25 4.74
C ARG A 230 -17.29 22.70 4.11
N LYS A 231 -17.24 23.67 3.16
CA LYS A 231 -18.43 24.18 2.48
C LYS A 231 -19.18 23.07 1.72
N ASN A 232 -18.44 22.21 1.05
CA ASN A 232 -19.02 21.17 0.21
C ASN A 232 -19.41 19.90 0.98
N THR A 233 -18.97 19.75 2.23
CA THR A 233 -19.22 18.58 3.08
C THR A 233 -20.42 18.76 4.00
N ARG A 234 -20.67 19.99 4.47
CA ARG A 234 -21.71 20.28 5.47
C ARG A 234 -23.08 19.69 5.15
N ASP A 235 -23.51 19.78 3.90
CA ASP A 235 -24.81 19.30 3.48
C ASP A 235 -24.93 17.77 3.64
N VAL A 236 -23.92 17.04 3.19
CA VAL A 236 -23.92 15.57 3.28
C VAL A 236 -23.82 15.11 4.73
N VAL A 237 -22.99 15.76 5.55
CA VAL A 237 -22.86 15.45 6.98
C VAL A 237 -24.17 15.73 7.72
N ALA A 238 -24.80 16.89 7.48
CA ALA A 238 -26.10 17.25 8.11
C ALA A 238 -27.20 16.23 7.78
N LYS A 239 -27.25 15.78 6.53
CA LYS A 239 -28.21 14.76 6.08
C LYS A 239 -27.94 13.38 6.65
N ALA A 240 -26.67 12.98 6.73
CA ALA A 240 -26.30 11.74 7.39
C ALA A 240 -26.64 11.76 8.88
N SER A 241 -26.35 12.87 9.58
CA SER A 241 -26.73 13.07 10.98
C SER A 241 -28.26 13.03 11.19
N GLN A 242 -29.01 13.68 10.31
CA GLN A 242 -30.49 13.65 10.33
C GLN A 242 -31.00 12.22 10.18
N ARG A 243 -30.47 11.44 9.24
CA ARG A 243 -30.86 10.05 9.01
C ARG A 243 -30.58 9.14 10.21
N LEU A 244 -29.42 9.31 10.82
CA LEU A 244 -28.98 8.47 11.95
C LEU A 244 -29.52 8.94 13.30
N GLY A 245 -30.10 10.16 13.37
CA GLY A 245 -30.47 10.76 14.64
C GLY A 245 -29.28 11.08 15.56
N ALA A 246 -28.08 11.22 14.99
CA ALA A 246 -26.84 11.40 15.73
C ALA A 246 -25.88 12.32 14.97
N ASP A 247 -24.98 13.04 15.68
CA ASP A 247 -23.97 13.88 15.04
C ASP A 247 -22.82 13.01 14.47
N VAL A 248 -22.91 12.76 13.16
CA VAL A 248 -21.91 11.96 12.42
C VAL A 248 -20.49 12.54 12.52
N GLY A 249 -20.38 13.87 12.59
CA GLY A 249 -19.07 14.53 12.68
C GLY A 249 -18.35 14.27 14.01
N GLN A 250 -19.09 13.89 15.07
CA GLN A 250 -18.52 13.56 16.38
C GLN A 250 -18.32 12.07 16.62
N ILE A 251 -19.14 11.22 15.99
CA ILE A 251 -19.18 9.79 16.26
C ILE A 251 -18.10 9.03 15.49
N PHE A 252 -17.76 9.49 14.28
CA PHE A 252 -16.83 8.79 13.42
C PHE A 252 -15.63 9.67 13.07
N PRO A 253 -14.40 9.19 13.28
CA PRO A 253 -13.20 9.90 12.89
C PRO A 253 -13.07 9.91 11.37
N LEU A 254 -13.85 10.80 10.72
CA LEU A 254 -13.56 11.23 9.39
C LEU A 254 -12.44 12.24 9.49
N VAL A 255 -11.22 11.78 9.37
CA VAL A 255 -10.08 12.69 9.30
C VAL A 255 -9.95 13.19 7.89
N CYS A 256 -10.11 14.47 7.75
CA CYS A 256 -9.92 15.15 6.50
C CYS A 256 -8.70 16.04 6.61
N THR A 257 -7.88 15.96 5.65
CA THR A 257 -6.93 16.97 5.22
C THR A 257 -5.46 16.62 5.30
N VAL A 258 -4.91 16.51 4.14
CA VAL A 258 -3.70 17.22 3.86
C VAL A 258 -4.10 18.43 3.02
N ASP A 259 -4.14 19.56 3.60
CA ASP A 259 -4.14 20.81 2.92
C ASP A 259 -2.71 21.30 2.93
N LEU A 260 -2.27 22.06 2.03
CA LEU A 260 -2.79 23.27 1.50
C LEU A 260 -1.66 24.15 1.08
N GLY A 261 -1.38 24.16 -0.11
CA GLY A 261 -0.24 24.90 -0.64
C GLY A 261 1.10 24.22 -0.36
N ILE A 262 1.11 23.08 0.33
CA ILE A 262 2.26 22.18 0.42
C ILE A 262 2.12 21.20 -0.74
N SER A 263 3.10 21.20 -1.62
CA SER A 263 3.19 20.21 -2.68
C SER A 263 3.43 18.84 -2.04
N LEU A 264 2.41 17.99 -2.00
CA LEU A 264 2.53 16.61 -1.56
C LEU A 264 3.16 15.78 -2.68
N ASP A 265 4.22 15.06 -2.36
CA ASP A 265 4.85 14.13 -3.29
C ASP A 265 5.08 12.79 -2.57
N ILE A 266 4.18 11.83 -2.80
CA ILE A 266 4.23 10.51 -2.14
C ILE A 266 5.44 9.67 -2.55
N THR A 267 6.20 10.10 -3.56
CA THR A 267 7.49 9.48 -3.90
C THR A 267 8.62 9.95 -2.99
N LYS A 268 8.37 10.99 -2.18
CA LYS A 268 9.29 11.50 -1.17
C LYS A 268 9.01 10.83 0.17
N GLU A 269 10.06 10.33 0.79
CA GLU A 269 9.97 9.63 2.06
C GLU A 269 9.32 10.47 3.16
N ARG A 270 9.63 11.76 3.22
CA ARG A 270 9.02 12.70 4.16
C ARG A 270 7.50 12.71 4.09
N ASP A 271 6.96 12.83 2.85
CA ASP A 271 5.52 12.98 2.63
C ASP A 271 4.80 11.63 2.80
N LEU A 272 5.42 10.54 2.35
CA LEU A 272 4.91 9.19 2.55
C LEU A 272 4.91 8.80 4.04
N SER A 273 5.97 9.11 4.79
CA SER A 273 6.03 8.89 6.23
C SER A 273 4.94 9.67 6.97
N ALA A 274 4.66 10.92 6.58
CA ALA A 274 3.58 11.70 7.17
C ALA A 274 2.21 11.04 6.94
N ILE A 275 1.98 10.43 5.77
CA ILE A 275 0.77 9.65 5.51
C ILE A 275 0.72 8.41 6.41
N HIS A 276 1.82 7.68 6.55
CA HIS A 276 1.88 6.52 7.45
C HIS A 276 1.68 6.90 8.92
N ASP A 277 2.20 8.04 9.38
CA ASP A 277 1.96 8.57 10.72
C ASP A 277 0.45 8.87 10.95
N LEU A 278 -0.25 9.45 9.95
CA LEU A 278 -1.71 9.65 10.01
C LEU A 278 -2.46 8.31 10.06
N ILE A 279 -2.01 7.32 9.29
CA ILE A 279 -2.60 5.97 9.31
C ILE A 279 -2.39 5.32 10.69
N ASP A 280 -1.21 5.47 11.29
CA ASP A 280 -0.93 4.95 12.64
C ASP A 280 -1.80 5.62 13.70
N GLN A 281 -2.01 6.92 13.57
CA GLN A 281 -2.83 7.70 14.50
C GLN A 281 -4.32 7.36 14.40
N HIS A 282 -4.85 7.19 13.18
CA HIS A 282 -6.29 7.09 12.93
C HIS A 282 -6.77 5.68 12.59
N GLN A 283 -5.86 4.74 12.29
CA GLN A 283 -6.15 3.35 11.97
C GLN A 283 -7.31 3.19 10.96
N PRO A 284 -7.24 3.85 9.78
CA PRO A 284 -8.35 3.81 8.82
C PRO A 284 -8.47 2.44 8.16
N ASP A 285 -9.70 2.05 7.84
CA ASP A 285 -9.99 0.89 7.00
C ASP A 285 -9.99 1.26 5.51
N MET A 286 -10.28 2.54 5.21
CA MET A 286 -10.33 3.08 3.85
C MET A 286 -9.64 4.44 3.78
N VAL A 287 -8.81 4.63 2.76
CA VAL A 287 -8.14 5.90 2.47
C VAL A 287 -8.58 6.43 1.12
N PHE A 288 -9.11 7.65 1.12
CA PHE A 288 -9.32 8.44 -0.10
C PHE A 288 -8.12 9.36 -0.29
N ILE A 289 -7.44 9.23 -1.43
CA ILE A 289 -6.24 10.01 -1.72
C ILE A 289 -6.28 10.57 -3.15
N GLY A 290 -6.00 11.86 -3.30
CA GLY A 290 -5.95 12.43 -4.63
C GLY A 290 -6.37 13.90 -4.71
N PRO A 291 -6.50 14.38 -5.94
CA PRO A 291 -6.31 13.66 -7.22
C PRO A 291 -4.84 13.32 -7.49
N LEU A 292 -4.62 12.28 -8.30
CA LEU A 292 -3.29 11.68 -8.53
C LEU A 292 -2.21 12.71 -8.93
N TYR A 293 -2.54 13.69 -9.77
CA TYR A 293 -1.59 14.71 -10.22
C TYR A 293 -1.17 15.71 -9.13
N LYS A 294 -1.86 15.72 -7.98
CA LYS A 294 -1.55 16.59 -6.83
C LYS A 294 -0.70 15.91 -5.76
N ILE A 295 -0.58 14.60 -5.84
CA ILE A 295 0.22 13.81 -4.90
C ILE A 295 1.56 13.37 -5.49
N THR A 296 1.95 13.97 -6.62
CA THR A 296 3.23 13.77 -7.28
C THR A 296 3.77 15.11 -7.77
N SER A 297 5.09 15.31 -7.67
CA SER A 297 5.74 16.53 -8.15
C SER A 297 5.92 16.58 -9.66
N ARG A 298 5.80 15.44 -10.34
CA ARG A 298 5.97 15.29 -11.80
C ARG A 298 4.77 14.62 -12.43
N ALA A 299 4.52 14.94 -13.70
CA ALA A 299 3.50 14.24 -14.49
C ALA A 299 3.92 12.77 -14.69
N ILE A 300 2.99 11.85 -14.52
CA ILE A 300 3.21 10.42 -14.76
C ILE A 300 2.90 10.14 -16.22
N GLN A 301 3.93 10.01 -17.07
CA GLN A 301 3.77 9.73 -18.51
C GLN A 301 4.29 8.35 -18.89
N THR A 302 5.28 7.85 -18.17
CA THR A 302 5.94 6.57 -18.41
C THR A 302 5.72 5.61 -17.26
N ASP A 303 5.97 4.33 -17.50
CA ASP A 303 5.87 3.30 -16.46
C ASP A 303 6.97 3.46 -15.39
N ASP A 304 8.13 4.00 -15.77
CA ASP A 304 9.20 4.32 -14.82
C ASP A 304 8.79 5.42 -13.84
N GLU A 305 8.06 6.44 -14.30
CA GLU A 305 7.52 7.50 -13.45
C GLU A 305 6.35 7.02 -12.59
N ALA A 306 5.56 6.06 -13.08
CA ALA A 306 4.45 5.46 -12.34
C ALA A 306 4.94 4.55 -11.22
N THR A 307 6.00 3.79 -11.44
CA THR A 307 6.49 2.74 -10.52
C THR A 307 6.70 3.24 -9.08
N PRO A 308 7.41 4.35 -8.80
CA PRO A 308 7.58 4.81 -7.43
C PRO A 308 6.27 5.26 -6.77
N VAL A 309 5.36 5.84 -7.54
CA VAL A 309 4.03 6.26 -7.07
C VAL A 309 3.19 5.04 -6.67
N LEU A 310 3.15 4.02 -7.53
CA LEU A 310 2.42 2.79 -7.28
C LEU A 310 2.98 2.02 -6.08
N ARG A 311 4.31 1.99 -5.92
CA ARG A 311 4.96 1.41 -4.73
C ARG A 311 4.58 2.12 -3.44
N ALA A 312 4.53 3.46 -3.45
CA ALA A 312 4.09 4.24 -2.31
C ALA A 312 2.63 3.93 -1.94
N LEU A 313 1.75 3.85 -2.93
CA LEU A 313 0.34 3.48 -2.72
C LEU A 313 0.19 2.02 -2.26
N ASP A 314 0.99 1.09 -2.81
CA ASP A 314 0.99 -0.31 -2.37
C ASP A 314 1.49 -0.46 -0.93
N SER A 315 2.41 0.40 -0.45
CA SER A 315 2.83 0.40 0.96
C SER A 315 1.68 0.78 1.91
N ILE A 316 0.79 1.68 1.49
CA ILE A 316 -0.43 2.02 2.23
C ILE A 316 -1.41 0.84 2.21
N ARG A 317 -1.65 0.25 1.02
CA ARG A 317 -2.53 -0.91 0.85
C ARG A 317 -2.09 -2.12 1.69
N ALA A 318 -0.78 -2.39 1.75
CA ALA A 318 -0.20 -3.51 2.51
C ALA A 318 -0.54 -3.48 4.01
N ARG A 319 -1.04 -2.34 4.51
CA ARG A 319 -1.52 -2.18 5.89
C ARG A 319 -2.97 -2.62 6.09
N GLY A 320 -3.56 -3.33 5.14
CA GLY A 320 -4.95 -3.78 5.21
C GLY A 320 -5.97 -2.74 4.76
N ILE A 321 -5.54 -1.70 4.02
CA ILE A 321 -6.33 -0.51 3.69
C ILE A 321 -6.89 -0.60 2.28
N THR A 322 -8.17 -0.27 2.13
CA THR A 322 -8.82 -0.08 0.83
C THR A 322 -8.51 1.34 0.31
N LEU A 323 -8.08 1.45 -0.95
CA LEU A 323 -7.69 2.72 -1.56
C LEU A 323 -8.73 3.22 -2.57
N VAL A 324 -9.14 4.47 -2.40
CA VAL A 324 -10.02 5.17 -3.34
C VAL A 324 -9.30 6.41 -3.86
N MET A 325 -9.18 6.52 -5.18
CA MET A 325 -8.40 7.56 -5.83
C MET A 325 -9.19 8.28 -6.90
N GLU A 326 -8.78 9.52 -7.17
CA GLU A 326 -9.24 10.31 -8.30
C GLU A 326 -8.10 10.55 -9.29
N ALA A 327 -8.42 10.47 -10.59
CA ALA A 327 -7.50 10.87 -11.66
C ALA A 327 -8.25 11.59 -12.79
N HIS A 328 -7.55 12.45 -13.53
CA HIS A 328 -8.11 13.01 -14.75
C HIS A 328 -8.13 11.98 -15.85
N ALA A 329 -9.22 11.95 -16.62
CA ALA A 329 -9.30 11.17 -17.84
C ALA A 329 -8.30 11.69 -18.89
N GLY A 330 -7.83 10.81 -19.75
CA GLY A 330 -7.06 11.18 -20.94
C GLY A 330 -7.85 12.11 -21.87
N VAL A 331 -7.14 12.78 -22.79
CA VAL A 331 -7.81 13.57 -23.81
C VAL A 331 -8.71 12.65 -24.64
N PRO A 332 -9.98 13.01 -24.90
CA PRO A 332 -10.86 12.20 -25.73
C PRO A 332 -10.21 11.94 -27.08
N GLY A 333 -10.10 10.66 -27.48
CA GLY A 333 -9.76 10.30 -28.85
C GLY A 333 -10.90 10.70 -29.82
N GLN A 334 -10.75 10.40 -31.12
CA GLN A 334 -11.79 10.67 -32.11
C GLN A 334 -13.16 10.07 -31.79
N ASP A 335 -13.19 9.04 -30.92
CA ASP A 335 -14.41 8.36 -30.44
C ASP A 335 -15.04 9.03 -29.20
N GLY A 336 -14.52 10.14 -28.71
CA GLY A 336 -15.09 10.96 -27.64
C GLY A 336 -15.11 10.33 -26.23
N ARG A 337 -14.62 9.11 -26.02
CA ARG A 337 -14.89 8.30 -24.81
C ARG A 337 -13.67 7.71 -24.10
N ASN A 338 -12.51 8.32 -24.16
CA ASN A 338 -11.39 7.80 -23.37
C ASN A 338 -11.53 8.22 -21.89
N LEU A 339 -12.24 7.41 -21.11
CA LEU A 339 -12.39 7.61 -19.66
C LEU A 339 -11.26 6.97 -18.84
N ARG A 340 -10.23 6.45 -19.47
CA ARG A 340 -9.04 5.89 -18.78
C ARG A 340 -8.21 7.02 -18.18
N PRO A 341 -7.47 6.78 -17.09
CA PRO A 341 -6.61 7.79 -16.50
C PRO A 341 -5.58 8.28 -17.53
N ARG A 342 -5.28 9.56 -17.46
CA ARG A 342 -4.18 10.15 -18.24
C ARG A 342 -2.85 9.68 -17.66
N GLY A 343 -1.91 9.31 -18.54
CA GLY A 343 -0.54 8.97 -18.14
C GLY A 343 -0.15 7.54 -18.50
N SER A 344 0.69 6.94 -17.67
CA SER A 344 1.29 5.63 -17.87
C SER A 344 0.27 4.48 -17.99
N ALA A 345 0.60 3.47 -18.80
CA ALA A 345 -0.17 2.24 -18.92
C ALA A 345 -0.20 1.44 -17.62
N ALA A 346 0.80 1.58 -16.76
CA ALA A 346 0.82 0.93 -15.44
C ALA A 346 -0.38 1.32 -14.56
N LEU A 347 -0.87 2.56 -14.69
CA LEU A 347 -2.08 3.01 -13.98
C LEU A 347 -3.35 2.27 -14.41
N LEU A 348 -3.37 1.67 -15.60
CA LEU A 348 -4.51 0.89 -16.09
C LEU A 348 -4.55 -0.52 -15.49
N GLY A 349 -3.37 -1.09 -15.23
CA GLY A 349 -3.23 -2.44 -14.70
C GLY A 349 -3.25 -2.52 -13.17
N TRP A 350 -2.99 -1.40 -12.49
CA TRP A 350 -2.76 -1.38 -11.05
C TRP A 350 -4.04 -1.51 -10.19
N PRO A 351 -5.17 -0.80 -10.45
CA PRO A 351 -6.37 -0.91 -9.60
C PRO A 351 -7.16 -2.18 -9.88
N GLU A 352 -7.90 -2.67 -8.91
CA GLU A 352 -8.93 -3.69 -9.11
C GLU A 352 -10.08 -3.10 -9.93
N PHE A 353 -10.51 -1.87 -9.62
CA PHE A 353 -11.59 -1.19 -10.34
C PHE A 353 -11.15 0.15 -10.91
N GLY A 354 -11.45 0.35 -12.18
CA GLY A 354 -11.33 1.63 -12.86
C GLY A 354 -12.69 2.09 -13.37
N ILE A 355 -13.17 3.23 -12.87
CA ILE A 355 -14.51 3.74 -13.16
C ILE A 355 -14.40 5.13 -13.75
N GLY A 356 -14.84 5.27 -14.99
CA GLY A 356 -14.92 6.54 -15.69
C GLY A 356 -16.28 7.21 -15.54
N LEU A 357 -16.28 8.48 -15.17
CA LEU A 357 -17.46 9.32 -15.07
C LEU A 357 -17.68 10.07 -16.37
N ALA A 358 -18.78 9.75 -17.09
CA ALA A 358 -19.22 10.43 -18.30
C ALA A 358 -20.51 11.19 -18.01
N VAL A 359 -20.47 12.51 -18.14
CA VAL A 359 -21.69 13.34 -17.99
C VAL A 359 -22.57 13.10 -19.22
N ASP A 360 -23.83 12.69 -18.97
CA ASP A 360 -24.82 12.57 -20.02
C ASP A 360 -25.39 13.97 -20.34
N GLN A 361 -24.97 14.51 -21.46
CA GLN A 361 -25.40 15.84 -21.91
C GLN A 361 -26.86 15.88 -22.40
N ASN A 362 -27.44 14.74 -22.69
CA ASN A 362 -28.81 14.63 -23.19
C ASN A 362 -29.84 14.39 -22.08
N TYR A 363 -29.37 14.13 -20.85
CA TYR A 363 -30.27 13.93 -19.71
C TYR A 363 -30.88 15.26 -19.27
N LEU A 364 -32.17 15.37 -19.43
CA LEU A 364 -32.99 16.51 -18.98
C LEU A 364 -33.87 16.05 -17.80
N PRO A 365 -33.53 16.38 -16.57
CA PRO A 365 -34.41 16.10 -15.44
C PRO A 365 -35.70 16.97 -15.56
N PHE A 366 -36.83 16.45 -15.06
CA PHE A 366 -38.16 17.03 -15.20
C PHE A 366 -38.27 18.50 -14.70
N GLN A 367 -37.33 18.99 -13.90
CA GLN A 367 -37.27 20.38 -13.41
C GLN A 367 -35.87 20.98 -13.66
N ALA A 368 -35.28 20.75 -14.81
CA ALA A 368 -33.97 21.23 -15.09
C ALA A 368 -33.91 22.76 -15.23
N ASP A 369 -33.13 23.38 -14.35
CA ASP A 369 -32.45 24.62 -14.67
C ASP A 369 -31.26 24.28 -15.61
N PRO A 370 -31.28 24.71 -16.88
CA PRO A 370 -30.24 24.38 -17.84
C PRO A 370 -28.83 24.84 -17.41
N ASP A 371 -28.77 25.88 -16.56
CA ASP A 371 -27.54 26.46 -16.04
C ASP A 371 -27.02 25.77 -14.77
N ASN A 372 -27.81 24.83 -14.23
CA ASN A 372 -27.44 24.16 -13.00
C ASN A 372 -26.66 22.87 -13.27
N PHE A 373 -25.34 22.96 -13.24
CA PHE A 373 -24.40 21.81 -13.30
C PHE A 373 -24.71 20.64 -12.34
N ARG A 374 -25.61 20.85 -11.39
CA ARG A 374 -25.96 19.89 -10.34
C ARG A 374 -27.04 18.90 -10.77
N ASN A 375 -27.64 19.08 -11.95
CA ASN A 375 -28.77 18.28 -12.43
C ASN A 375 -28.41 17.35 -13.59
N ARG A 376 -27.19 16.86 -13.66
CA ARG A 376 -26.73 16.01 -14.74
C ARG A 376 -26.61 14.56 -14.31
N LYS A 377 -27.17 13.64 -15.08
CA LYS A 377 -26.87 12.23 -14.99
C LYS A 377 -25.41 11.98 -15.33
N VAL A 378 -24.76 11.09 -14.59
CA VAL A 378 -23.38 10.64 -14.86
C VAL A 378 -23.37 9.14 -15.03
N ASP A 379 -22.92 8.69 -16.20
CA ASP A 379 -22.72 7.29 -16.47
C ASP A 379 -21.39 6.83 -15.88
N LEU A 380 -21.41 5.70 -15.16
CA LEU A 380 -20.25 5.06 -14.59
C LEU A 380 -19.79 3.93 -15.50
N THR A 381 -18.77 4.20 -16.31
CA THR A 381 -18.22 3.25 -17.27
C THR A 381 -17.02 2.55 -16.67
N ARG A 382 -17.08 1.25 -16.48
CA ARG A 382 -15.93 0.47 -16.05
C ARG A 382 -14.92 0.34 -17.19
N TRP A 383 -13.71 0.81 -16.98
CA TRP A 383 -12.58 0.58 -17.87
C TRP A 383 -11.60 -0.48 -17.31
N ARG A 384 -11.73 -0.83 -16.03
CA ARG A 384 -11.01 -1.91 -15.35
C ARG A 384 -11.95 -2.57 -14.32
N GLY A 385 -11.76 -3.85 -14.07
CA GLY A 385 -12.50 -4.64 -13.09
C GLY A 385 -13.03 -5.92 -13.68
N ASP A 386 -13.22 -6.91 -12.82
CA ASP A 386 -13.78 -8.19 -13.21
C ASP A 386 -15.27 -8.01 -13.58
N ARG A 387 -15.62 -8.48 -14.77
CA ARG A 387 -16.99 -8.41 -15.28
C ARG A 387 -17.88 -9.49 -14.64
N ASP A 388 -17.28 -10.53 -14.08
CA ASP A 388 -17.96 -11.74 -13.64
C ASP A 388 -18.18 -11.79 -12.12
N GLN A 389 -17.60 -10.86 -11.33
CA GLN A 389 -17.69 -10.88 -9.87
C GLN A 389 -18.97 -10.30 -9.26
N GLY A 390 -19.99 -10.01 -10.06
CA GLY A 390 -21.29 -9.62 -9.53
C GLY A 390 -21.33 -8.33 -8.71
N ARG A 391 -20.29 -7.47 -8.79
CA ARG A 391 -20.21 -6.22 -8.02
C ARG A 391 -21.34 -5.26 -8.36
N ALA A 392 -21.97 -4.72 -7.32
CA ALA A 392 -23.17 -3.88 -7.42
C ALA A 392 -22.88 -2.39 -7.74
N TRP A 393 -21.81 -2.11 -8.50
CA TRP A 393 -21.57 -0.76 -8.96
C TRP A 393 -22.73 -0.26 -9.81
N PRO A 394 -23.32 0.91 -9.53
CA PRO A 394 -24.38 1.45 -10.36
C PRO A 394 -23.86 1.76 -11.78
N LYS A 395 -24.70 1.56 -12.78
CA LYS A 395 -24.38 1.93 -14.17
C LYS A 395 -24.37 3.45 -14.38
N SER A 396 -25.18 4.14 -13.63
CA SER A 396 -25.32 5.60 -13.66
C SER A 396 -25.63 6.11 -12.26
N ILE A 397 -25.26 7.36 -12.01
CA ILE A 397 -25.67 8.13 -10.84
C ILE A 397 -26.47 9.35 -11.29
N TYR A 398 -27.47 9.67 -10.53
CA TYR A 398 -28.43 10.72 -10.84
C TYR A 398 -28.43 11.80 -9.75
N PRO A 399 -28.78 13.04 -10.07
CA PRO A 399 -29.06 14.04 -9.05
C PRO A 399 -30.12 13.51 -8.08
N ASN A 400 -29.88 13.67 -6.81
CA ASN A 400 -30.75 13.18 -5.75
C ASN A 400 -31.16 14.33 -4.84
N SER A 401 -32.40 14.35 -4.39
CA SER A 401 -32.94 15.42 -3.56
C SER A 401 -32.37 15.44 -2.14
N PHE A 402 -32.05 14.25 -1.63
CA PHE A 402 -31.48 14.10 -0.29
C PHE A 402 -29.97 14.02 -0.34
N TRP A 403 -29.41 13.09 -1.11
CA TRP A 403 -27.96 12.99 -1.36
C TRP A 403 -27.59 13.73 -2.65
N ARG A 404 -26.32 14.06 -2.84
CA ARG A 404 -25.89 14.66 -4.11
C ARG A 404 -26.10 13.73 -5.28
N TRP A 405 -25.77 12.47 -5.09
CA TRP A 405 -25.87 11.43 -6.09
C TRP A 405 -26.66 10.25 -5.55
N GLY A 406 -27.49 9.65 -6.37
CA GLY A 406 -28.20 8.42 -6.08
C GLY A 406 -28.21 7.47 -7.28
N PRO A 407 -28.52 6.19 -7.08
CA PRO A 407 -28.51 5.16 -8.13
C PRO A 407 -29.71 5.30 -9.08
N GLU A 408 -30.74 6.04 -8.70
CA GLU A 408 -31.97 6.19 -9.44
C GLU A 408 -32.32 7.66 -9.68
N PRO A 409 -33.07 7.96 -10.77
CA PRO A 409 -33.61 9.30 -11.01
C PRO A 409 -34.47 9.82 -9.84
N TYR A 410 -34.51 11.12 -9.69
CA TYR A 410 -35.26 11.82 -8.62
C TYR A 410 -36.72 11.37 -8.43
N GLU A 411 -37.38 10.96 -9.50
CA GLU A 411 -38.80 10.56 -9.48
C GLU A 411 -39.07 9.30 -8.64
N HIS A 412 -38.05 8.46 -8.41
CA HIS A 412 -38.14 7.22 -7.65
C HIS A 412 -37.68 7.36 -6.20
N THR A 413 -37.06 8.46 -5.82
CA THR A 413 -36.41 8.62 -4.51
C THR A 413 -37.34 9.22 -3.41
N MET A 414 -38.62 9.30 -3.64
CA MET A 414 -39.60 9.91 -2.67
C MET A 414 -39.88 9.03 -1.44
N HIS A 415 -39.33 7.83 -1.34
CA HIS A 415 -39.53 6.92 -0.21
C HIS A 415 -38.20 6.68 0.55
N TYR A 416 -37.71 7.70 1.27
CA TYR A 416 -36.76 7.44 2.34
C TYR A 416 -37.52 6.99 3.59
N PRO A 417 -37.12 5.89 4.23
CA PRO A 417 -37.70 5.48 5.49
C PRO A 417 -37.51 6.60 6.53
N ASN A 418 -38.51 6.79 7.33
CA ASN A 418 -38.47 7.68 8.50
C ASN A 418 -37.19 7.46 9.31
N PRO A 419 -36.63 8.49 9.94
CA PRO A 419 -35.53 8.32 10.88
C PRO A 419 -35.91 7.23 11.88
N ARG A 420 -34.91 6.38 12.23
CA ARG A 420 -35.09 5.30 13.19
C ARG A 420 -35.84 5.87 14.41
N PRO A 421 -36.88 5.18 14.93
CA PRO A 421 -37.43 5.56 16.21
C PRO A 421 -36.31 5.57 17.25
N GLN A 422 -36.16 6.65 17.98
CA GLN A 422 -35.30 6.65 19.16
C GLN A 422 -35.82 5.51 20.06
N GLU A 423 -35.07 4.44 20.18
CA GLU A 423 -35.28 3.48 21.27
C GLU A 423 -35.11 4.27 22.55
N ALA A 424 -36.26 4.45 23.23
CA ALA A 424 -36.29 5.11 24.52
C ALA A 424 -35.37 4.36 25.50
N ALA A 425 -34.41 5.11 26.05
CA ALA A 425 -33.49 4.64 27.07
C ALA A 425 -34.19 4.16 28.34
#